data_b25cd3272e371266b859e33769ba8fbe
#
_entry.id   b25cd3272e371266b859e33769ba8fbe
#
_cell.length_a   1.000
_cell.length_b   1.000
_cell.length_c   1.000
_cell.angle_alpha   90.00
_cell.angle_beta   90.00
_cell.angle_gamma   90.00
#
_symmetry.space_group_name_H-M   'P 1'
#
loop_
_entity.id
_entity.type
_entity.pdbx_description
1 polymer ?
#
loop_
_entity_poly.entity_id
_entity_poly.type
_entity_poly.pdbx_seq_one_letter_code
_entity_poly.pdbx_strand_id
1 'polypeptide(L)'
;MNILVTGGAGFIGSHIVNTYIEAGHCVTVIDNLSSGRLQFLNPKAKFYEIDILDPKITEVLKSEKINAINHHAAQISVSESLIDPLFDANSNIIRTLQLLQCAVSLKIEKFIFASTGGAIYGEQIYFPANEDHPCQPLSPYGISKLSAENYLSFFNQQFGLSTTVLRYSNVFGPHQNPHGEAGVVAIFCERLMKDQKPVVCGDGEQTRDFISVRDIAQANLIALDHSCTGKFNVATGNETSINSLAECLLRVSGKKISADHGSARQGDQSRSVIDYKKFHEGFGWQPEVSLEQGLVETYNFFKNQTN
;
A
#
# COMPACT_ATOMS: atom_id res chain seq x y z
N MET A 1 -20.20 -0.53 -10.09
CA MET A 1 -19.17 -0.56 -11.15
C MET A 1 -18.56 -1.95 -11.21
N ASN A 2 -17.95 -2.33 -12.34
CA ASN A 2 -17.11 -3.51 -12.47
C ASN A 2 -15.65 -3.07 -12.30
N ILE A 3 -15.00 -3.52 -11.26
CA ILE A 3 -13.67 -3.04 -10.85
C ILE A 3 -12.67 -4.19 -10.91
N LEU A 4 -11.54 -3.95 -11.60
CA LEU A 4 -10.37 -4.82 -11.48
C LEU A 4 -9.51 -4.35 -10.31
N VAL A 5 -9.14 -5.26 -9.41
CA VAL A 5 -8.08 -5.06 -8.41
C VAL A 5 -6.93 -5.98 -8.73
N THR A 6 -5.78 -5.44 -9.14
CA THR A 6 -4.57 -6.24 -9.29
C THR A 6 -3.84 -6.33 -7.95
N GLY A 7 -3.24 -7.47 -7.63
CA GLY A 7 -2.69 -7.70 -6.30
C GLY A 7 -3.76 -7.84 -5.20
N GLY A 8 -5.00 -8.20 -5.60
CA GLY A 8 -6.15 -8.25 -4.69
C GLY A 8 -6.12 -9.42 -3.70
N ALA A 9 -5.23 -10.39 -3.85
CA ALA A 9 -4.98 -11.44 -2.86
C ALA A 9 -3.87 -11.06 -1.86
N GLY A 10 -3.24 -9.89 -2.04
CA GLY A 10 -2.22 -9.35 -1.16
C GLY A 10 -2.78 -8.65 0.08
N PHE A 11 -1.88 -8.11 0.91
CA PHE A 11 -2.21 -7.42 2.16
C PHE A 11 -3.23 -6.28 1.93
N ILE A 12 -2.84 -5.20 1.27
CA ILE A 12 -3.70 -4.02 1.09
C ILE A 12 -4.86 -4.36 0.13
N GLY A 13 -4.56 -5.05 -0.98
CA GLY A 13 -5.54 -5.35 -2.01
C GLY A 13 -6.75 -6.13 -1.51
N SER A 14 -6.57 -7.09 -0.59
CA SER A 14 -7.68 -7.88 -0.03
C SER A 14 -8.67 -7.04 0.79
N HIS A 15 -8.19 -6.04 1.51
CA HIS A 15 -9.07 -5.10 2.24
C HIS A 15 -9.84 -4.19 1.28
N ILE A 16 -9.19 -3.72 0.21
CA ILE A 16 -9.86 -2.91 -0.83
C ILE A 16 -10.94 -3.73 -1.54
N VAL A 17 -10.64 -4.99 -1.87
CA VAL A 17 -11.63 -5.93 -2.46
C VAL A 17 -12.85 -6.04 -1.56
N ASN A 18 -12.66 -6.25 -0.25
CA ASN A 18 -13.75 -6.34 0.71
C ASN A 18 -14.58 -5.06 0.74
N THR A 19 -13.93 -3.89 0.87
CA THR A 19 -14.59 -2.59 0.91
C THR A 19 -15.40 -2.31 -0.35
N TYR A 20 -14.87 -2.64 -1.53
CA TYR A 20 -15.59 -2.46 -2.79
C TYR A 20 -16.82 -3.38 -2.90
N ILE A 21 -16.71 -4.63 -2.47
CA ILE A 21 -17.84 -5.57 -2.46
C ILE A 21 -18.92 -5.14 -1.47
N GLU A 22 -18.54 -4.67 -0.28
CA GLU A 22 -19.45 -4.13 0.73
C GLU A 22 -20.18 -2.88 0.24
N ALA A 23 -19.52 -2.05 -0.57
CA ALA A 23 -20.11 -0.91 -1.24
C ALA A 23 -20.99 -1.27 -2.46
N GLY A 24 -21.17 -2.56 -2.77
CA GLY A 24 -22.05 -3.05 -3.84
C GLY A 24 -21.41 -3.09 -5.23
N HIS A 25 -20.10 -3.03 -5.34
CA HIS A 25 -19.39 -3.15 -6.62
C HIS A 25 -19.15 -4.62 -7.00
N CYS A 26 -19.07 -4.90 -8.31
CA CYS A 26 -18.60 -6.18 -8.82
C CYS A 26 -17.07 -6.14 -8.92
N VAL A 27 -16.38 -7.02 -8.21
CA VAL A 27 -14.91 -7.00 -8.14
C VAL A 27 -14.33 -8.23 -8.83
N THR A 28 -13.40 -7.98 -9.73
CA THR A 28 -12.52 -8.98 -10.34
C THR A 28 -11.11 -8.78 -9.79
N VAL A 29 -10.46 -9.87 -9.40
CA VAL A 29 -9.09 -9.85 -8.88
C VAL A 29 -8.17 -10.57 -9.86
N ILE A 30 -7.04 -9.95 -10.15
CA ILE A 30 -5.89 -10.57 -10.82
C ILE A 30 -4.71 -10.55 -9.84
N ASP A 31 -4.16 -11.74 -9.59
CA ASP A 31 -2.99 -11.92 -8.73
C ASP A 31 -2.23 -13.17 -9.18
N ASN A 32 -0.90 -13.14 -9.16
CA ASN A 32 -0.07 -14.31 -9.50
C ASN A 32 0.35 -15.11 -8.25
N LEU A 33 -0.17 -14.73 -7.08
CA LEU A 33 0.07 -15.34 -5.78
C LEU A 33 1.55 -15.39 -5.35
N SER A 34 2.43 -14.56 -5.94
CA SER A 34 3.84 -14.49 -5.54
C SER A 34 4.02 -14.07 -4.07
N SER A 35 3.12 -13.23 -3.57
CA SER A 35 3.03 -12.83 -2.15
C SER A 35 1.60 -12.86 -1.62
N GLY A 36 0.60 -12.89 -2.50
CA GLY A 36 -0.82 -12.98 -2.18
C GLY A 36 -1.21 -14.38 -1.66
N ARG A 37 -2.34 -14.44 -0.95
CA ARG A 37 -2.87 -15.68 -0.39
C ARG A 37 -4.36 -15.80 -0.70
N LEU A 38 -4.78 -16.92 -1.29
CA LEU A 38 -6.18 -17.19 -1.64
C LEU A 38 -7.13 -17.07 -0.43
N GLN A 39 -6.66 -17.43 0.77
CA GLN A 39 -7.47 -17.34 2.00
C GLN A 39 -7.86 -15.91 2.38
N PHE A 40 -7.21 -14.88 1.81
CA PHE A 40 -7.55 -13.48 2.04
C PHE A 40 -8.59 -12.94 1.06
N LEU A 41 -8.88 -13.70 0.00
CA LEU A 41 -9.84 -13.31 -1.01
C LEU A 41 -11.28 -13.41 -0.51
N ASN A 42 -12.06 -12.37 -0.78
CA ASN A 42 -13.49 -12.41 -0.59
C ASN A 42 -14.12 -13.41 -1.58
N PRO A 43 -14.93 -14.39 -1.11
CA PRO A 43 -15.53 -15.40 -1.98
C PRO A 43 -16.51 -14.84 -3.03
N LYS A 44 -16.95 -13.59 -2.89
CA LYS A 44 -17.78 -12.90 -3.89
C LYS A 44 -16.96 -12.27 -5.02
N ALA A 45 -15.63 -12.16 -4.88
CA ALA A 45 -14.77 -11.66 -5.94
C ALA A 45 -14.54 -12.74 -7.01
N LYS A 46 -14.55 -12.35 -8.28
CA LYS A 46 -14.04 -13.22 -9.34
C LYS A 46 -12.51 -13.21 -9.29
N PHE A 47 -11.89 -14.36 -9.37
CA PHE A 47 -10.44 -14.49 -9.26
C PHE A 47 -9.82 -15.11 -10.52
N TYR A 48 -8.73 -14.51 -10.97
CA TYR A 48 -7.89 -15.00 -12.06
C TYR A 48 -6.44 -15.06 -11.58
N GLU A 49 -5.89 -16.28 -11.51
CA GLU A 49 -4.48 -16.50 -11.18
C GLU A 49 -3.64 -16.30 -12.44
N ILE A 50 -3.29 -15.07 -12.72
CA ILE A 50 -2.45 -14.69 -13.86
C ILE A 50 -1.51 -13.53 -13.49
N ASP A 51 -0.38 -13.44 -14.19
CA ASP A 51 0.50 -12.28 -14.10
C ASP A 51 -0.06 -11.12 -14.94
N ILE A 52 0.24 -9.89 -14.55
CA ILE A 52 -0.20 -8.69 -15.30
C ILE A 52 0.37 -8.66 -16.72
N LEU A 53 1.52 -9.29 -16.95
CA LEU A 53 2.12 -9.43 -18.29
C LEU A 53 1.42 -10.48 -19.18
N ASP A 54 0.55 -11.31 -18.60
CA ASP A 54 -0.15 -12.33 -19.40
C ASP A 54 -1.07 -11.66 -20.42
N PRO A 55 -0.95 -11.98 -21.72
CA PRO A 55 -1.83 -11.45 -22.75
C PRO A 55 -3.32 -11.63 -22.47
N LYS A 56 -3.68 -12.64 -21.67
CA LYS A 56 -5.06 -12.90 -21.23
C LYS A 56 -5.69 -11.76 -20.44
N ILE A 57 -4.88 -10.84 -19.89
CA ILE A 57 -5.42 -9.71 -19.13
C ILE A 57 -6.40 -8.89 -19.96
N THR A 58 -6.11 -8.68 -21.23
CA THR A 58 -7.00 -7.94 -22.14
C THR A 58 -8.34 -8.65 -22.34
N GLU A 59 -8.33 -9.98 -22.38
CA GLU A 59 -9.55 -10.78 -22.50
C GLU A 59 -10.38 -10.70 -21.22
N VAL A 60 -9.74 -10.79 -20.06
CA VAL A 60 -10.40 -10.63 -18.75
C VAL A 60 -11.03 -9.25 -18.63
N LEU A 61 -10.30 -8.18 -18.95
CA LEU A 61 -10.82 -6.82 -18.90
C LEU A 61 -12.07 -6.64 -19.76
N LYS A 62 -12.10 -7.25 -20.95
CA LYS A 62 -13.25 -7.22 -21.88
C LYS A 62 -14.42 -8.07 -21.38
N SER A 63 -14.17 -9.32 -21.01
CA SER A 63 -15.22 -10.28 -20.61
C SER A 63 -15.93 -9.84 -19.32
N GLU A 64 -15.17 -9.27 -18.38
CA GLU A 64 -15.70 -8.76 -17.12
C GLU A 64 -16.24 -7.32 -17.23
N LYS A 65 -16.14 -6.70 -18.41
CA LYS A 65 -16.64 -5.33 -18.69
C LYS A 65 -16.13 -4.31 -17.67
N ILE A 66 -14.81 -4.33 -17.43
CA ILE A 66 -14.18 -3.51 -16.39
C ILE A 66 -14.34 -2.02 -16.70
N ASN A 67 -14.81 -1.25 -15.70
CA ASN A 67 -14.96 0.22 -15.78
C ASN A 67 -13.80 0.94 -15.08
N ALA A 68 -13.24 0.33 -14.02
CA ALA A 68 -12.17 0.91 -13.24
C ALA A 68 -11.09 -0.13 -12.92
N ILE A 69 -9.83 0.31 -12.90
CA ILE A 69 -8.69 -0.50 -12.45
C ILE A 69 -8.13 0.12 -11.18
N ASN A 70 -7.97 -0.71 -10.16
CA ASN A 70 -7.21 -0.38 -8.95
C ASN A 70 -5.94 -1.23 -8.92
N HIS A 71 -4.78 -0.59 -9.12
CA HIS A 71 -3.52 -1.27 -9.38
C HIS A 71 -2.64 -1.31 -8.14
N HIS A 72 -2.63 -2.48 -7.45
CA HIS A 72 -1.82 -2.76 -6.27
C HIS A 72 -0.74 -3.83 -6.48
N ALA A 73 -0.80 -4.62 -7.56
CA ALA A 73 0.25 -5.58 -7.86
C ALA A 73 1.58 -4.86 -8.14
N ALA A 74 2.60 -5.16 -7.37
CA ALA A 74 3.91 -4.53 -7.45
C ALA A 74 5.00 -5.37 -6.79
N GLN A 75 6.24 -5.20 -7.20
CA GLN A 75 7.40 -5.47 -6.38
C GLN A 75 7.49 -4.33 -5.33
N ILE A 76 7.53 -4.66 -4.04
CA ILE A 76 7.45 -3.67 -2.95
C ILE A 76 8.73 -3.60 -2.08
N SER A 77 9.66 -4.54 -2.26
CA SER A 77 10.86 -4.63 -1.45
C SER A 77 11.90 -3.59 -1.90
N VAL A 78 12.24 -2.65 -1.00
CA VAL A 78 13.33 -1.70 -1.23
C VAL A 78 14.65 -2.45 -1.36
N SER A 79 14.92 -3.44 -0.49
CA SER A 79 16.14 -4.23 -0.51
C SER A 79 16.29 -5.02 -1.81
N GLU A 80 15.22 -5.67 -2.28
CA GLU A 80 15.22 -6.40 -3.55
C GLU A 80 15.46 -5.48 -4.74
N SER A 81 14.87 -4.27 -4.71
CA SER A 81 15.06 -3.28 -5.77
C SER A 81 16.52 -2.83 -5.91
N LEU A 82 17.28 -2.82 -4.80
CA LEU A 82 18.72 -2.51 -4.82
C LEU A 82 19.54 -3.67 -5.40
N ILE A 83 19.09 -4.92 -5.20
CA ILE A 83 19.76 -6.13 -5.72
C ILE A 83 19.45 -6.29 -7.21
N ASP A 84 18.19 -6.18 -7.61
CA ASP A 84 17.76 -6.32 -9.01
C ASP A 84 16.85 -5.14 -9.44
N PRO A 85 17.45 -4.00 -9.80
CA PRO A 85 16.70 -2.84 -10.27
C PRO A 85 15.98 -3.08 -11.62
N LEU A 86 16.43 -4.04 -12.44
CA LEU A 86 15.77 -4.38 -13.70
C LEU A 86 14.47 -5.13 -13.45
N PHE A 87 14.46 -6.06 -12.51
CA PHE A 87 13.25 -6.74 -12.06
C PHE A 87 12.24 -5.75 -11.47
N ASP A 88 12.72 -4.81 -10.64
CA ASP A 88 11.89 -3.75 -10.06
C ASP A 88 11.26 -2.86 -11.14
N ALA A 89 12.06 -2.35 -12.08
CA ALA A 89 11.57 -1.52 -13.18
C ALA A 89 10.56 -2.26 -14.07
N ASN A 90 10.83 -3.52 -14.39
CA ASN A 90 9.91 -4.35 -15.16
C ASN A 90 8.59 -4.53 -14.41
N SER A 91 8.64 -4.87 -13.12
CA SER A 91 7.46 -5.11 -12.29
C SER A 91 6.63 -3.85 -12.06
N ASN A 92 7.27 -2.71 -11.80
CA ASN A 92 6.60 -1.50 -11.35
C ASN A 92 6.35 -0.47 -12.45
N ILE A 93 7.18 -0.43 -13.50
CA ILE A 93 7.02 0.53 -14.60
C ILE A 93 6.39 -0.16 -15.81
N ILE A 94 7.03 -1.20 -16.36
CA ILE A 94 6.60 -1.80 -17.62
C ILE A 94 5.21 -2.41 -17.51
N ARG A 95 4.93 -3.15 -16.43
CA ARG A 95 3.62 -3.75 -16.18
C ARG A 95 2.53 -2.70 -16.00
N THR A 96 2.83 -1.60 -15.29
CA THR A 96 1.89 -0.48 -15.15
C THR A 96 1.59 0.16 -16.50
N LEU A 97 2.60 0.36 -17.36
CA LEU A 97 2.40 0.91 -18.70
C LEU A 97 1.50 0.02 -19.58
N GLN A 98 1.68 -1.28 -19.52
CA GLN A 98 0.83 -2.22 -20.27
C GLN A 98 -0.63 -2.14 -19.82
N LEU A 99 -0.88 -2.06 -18.50
CA LEU A 99 -2.23 -1.86 -17.98
C LEU A 99 -2.84 -0.53 -18.42
N LEU A 100 -2.06 0.56 -18.41
CA LEU A 100 -2.50 1.87 -18.88
C LEU A 100 -2.86 1.84 -20.38
N GLN A 101 -2.06 1.17 -21.22
CA GLN A 101 -2.37 0.98 -22.65
C GLN A 101 -3.66 0.17 -22.83
N CYS A 102 -3.85 -0.91 -22.08
CA CYS A 102 -5.10 -1.67 -22.09
C CYS A 102 -6.28 -0.79 -21.65
N ALA A 103 -6.14 0.00 -20.58
CA ALA A 103 -7.18 0.88 -20.09
C ALA A 103 -7.65 1.87 -21.16
N VAL A 104 -6.72 2.52 -21.86
CA VAL A 104 -7.05 3.45 -22.97
C VAL A 104 -7.71 2.71 -24.12
N SER A 105 -7.16 1.58 -24.56
CA SER A 105 -7.68 0.82 -25.72
C SER A 105 -9.09 0.29 -25.49
N LEU A 106 -9.44 -0.03 -24.24
CA LEU A 106 -10.73 -0.54 -23.83
C LEU A 106 -11.68 0.53 -23.31
N LYS A 107 -11.26 1.80 -23.33
CA LYS A 107 -12.01 2.95 -22.82
C LYS A 107 -12.44 2.78 -21.35
N ILE A 108 -11.55 2.22 -20.53
CA ILE A 108 -11.74 2.15 -19.08
C ILE A 108 -11.73 3.58 -18.54
N GLU A 109 -12.64 3.90 -17.65
CA GLU A 109 -12.94 5.27 -17.25
C GLU A 109 -12.00 5.74 -16.13
N LYS A 110 -11.54 4.81 -15.26
CA LYS A 110 -10.81 5.14 -14.03
C LYS A 110 -9.62 4.23 -13.82
N PHE A 111 -8.49 4.82 -13.39
CA PHE A 111 -7.29 4.10 -13.00
C PHE A 111 -6.77 4.64 -11.65
N ILE A 112 -6.78 3.81 -10.62
CA ILE A 112 -6.25 4.13 -9.29
C ILE A 112 -4.92 3.41 -9.13
N PHE A 113 -3.91 4.12 -8.66
CA PHE A 113 -2.55 3.60 -8.52
C PHE A 113 -2.06 3.72 -7.08
N ALA A 114 -1.62 2.60 -6.51
CA ALA A 114 -0.96 2.56 -5.22
C ALA A 114 0.49 3.04 -5.35
N SER A 115 0.75 4.24 -4.86
CA SER A 115 2.08 4.83 -4.74
C SER A 115 2.53 4.85 -3.27
N THR A 116 3.67 5.45 -2.98
CA THR A 116 4.30 5.43 -1.67
C THR A 116 4.77 6.80 -1.24
N GLY A 117 4.22 7.34 -0.15
CA GLY A 117 4.74 8.55 0.49
C GLY A 117 6.01 8.29 1.31
N GLY A 118 6.23 7.04 1.72
CA GLY A 118 7.42 6.67 2.48
C GLY A 118 8.70 6.53 1.66
N ALA A 119 8.63 6.47 0.31
CA ALA A 119 9.81 6.22 -0.52
C ALA A 119 10.07 7.26 -1.59
N ILE A 120 9.06 8.02 -2.07
CA ILE A 120 9.25 8.94 -3.21
C ILE A 120 9.82 10.29 -2.80
N TYR A 121 9.57 10.75 -1.58
CA TYR A 121 10.05 12.07 -1.13
C TYR A 121 11.53 12.08 -0.78
N GLY A 122 12.13 10.90 -0.49
CA GLY A 122 13.50 10.79 0.00
C GLY A 122 13.64 11.42 1.38
N GLU A 123 14.80 12.05 1.67
CA GLU A 123 14.97 12.83 2.90
C GLU A 123 14.09 14.08 2.82
N GLN A 124 13.11 14.15 3.71
CA GLN A 124 12.14 15.24 3.72
C GLN A 124 12.78 16.53 4.24
N ILE A 125 12.55 17.65 3.54
CA ILE A 125 13.09 18.96 3.88
C ILE A 125 12.15 19.81 4.75
N TYR A 126 10.87 19.45 4.81
CA TYR A 126 9.87 19.98 5.74
C TYR A 126 8.85 18.92 6.11
N PHE A 127 8.22 19.08 7.27
CA PHE A 127 7.35 18.10 7.89
C PHE A 127 6.02 18.72 8.36
N PRO A 128 4.86 18.04 8.15
CA PRO A 128 4.70 16.90 7.25
C PRO A 128 4.87 17.30 5.79
N ALA A 129 5.36 16.38 4.93
CA ALA A 129 5.49 16.62 3.50
C ALA A 129 4.13 16.56 2.82
N ASN A 130 3.76 17.61 2.09
CA ASN A 130 2.59 17.63 1.22
C ASN A 130 2.96 17.17 -0.21
N GLU A 131 1.99 17.16 -1.13
CA GLU A 131 2.19 16.70 -2.51
C GLU A 131 3.11 17.59 -3.35
N ASP A 132 3.37 18.84 -2.91
CA ASP A 132 4.28 19.78 -3.55
C ASP A 132 5.72 19.62 -3.06
N HIS A 133 5.97 18.80 -2.04
CA HIS A 133 7.31 18.48 -1.57
C HIS A 133 8.13 17.84 -2.72
N PRO A 134 9.41 18.23 -2.91
CA PRO A 134 10.29 17.62 -3.90
C PRO A 134 10.34 16.09 -3.76
N CYS A 135 10.23 15.39 -4.89
CA CYS A 135 10.35 13.93 -4.93
C CYS A 135 11.81 13.57 -5.29
N GLN A 136 12.55 13.04 -4.33
CA GLN A 136 13.95 12.63 -4.47
C GLN A 136 14.16 11.21 -3.92
N PRO A 137 13.58 10.18 -4.58
CA PRO A 137 13.62 8.81 -4.07
C PRO A 137 15.06 8.29 -3.96
N LEU A 138 15.35 7.56 -2.87
CA LEU A 138 16.66 7.01 -2.54
C LEU A 138 16.81 5.53 -2.94
N SER A 139 15.83 4.94 -3.61
CA SER A 139 15.83 3.53 -4.02
C SER A 139 15.23 3.33 -5.40
N PRO A 140 15.64 2.28 -6.14
CA PRO A 140 15.01 1.91 -7.40
C PRO A 140 13.49 1.75 -7.28
N TYR A 141 13.00 1.14 -6.19
CA TYR A 141 11.58 1.06 -5.90
C TYR A 141 10.87 2.43 -5.88
N GLY A 142 11.42 3.39 -5.15
CA GLY A 142 10.88 4.77 -5.10
C GLY A 142 10.94 5.45 -6.47
N ILE A 143 12.03 5.26 -7.23
CA ILE A 143 12.19 5.75 -8.60
C ILE A 143 11.12 5.15 -9.51
N SER A 144 10.89 3.85 -9.44
CA SER A 144 9.90 3.15 -10.25
C SER A 144 8.48 3.64 -9.97
N LYS A 145 8.12 3.82 -8.69
CA LYS A 145 6.82 4.36 -8.31
C LYS A 145 6.62 5.79 -8.81
N LEU A 146 7.62 6.66 -8.65
CA LEU A 146 7.57 8.03 -9.17
C LEU A 146 7.48 8.08 -10.70
N SER A 147 8.21 7.20 -11.39
CA SER A 147 8.13 7.06 -12.86
C SER A 147 6.73 6.66 -13.31
N ALA A 148 6.12 5.69 -12.64
CA ALA A 148 4.74 5.28 -12.92
C ALA A 148 3.75 6.44 -12.69
N GLU A 149 3.90 7.23 -11.62
CA GLU A 149 3.07 8.43 -11.39
C GLU A 149 3.15 9.45 -12.54
N ASN A 150 4.34 9.62 -13.12
CA ASN A 150 4.52 10.54 -14.26
C ASN A 150 3.83 9.99 -15.53
N TYR A 151 3.88 8.68 -15.75
CA TYR A 151 3.12 8.05 -16.83
C TYR A 151 1.61 8.18 -16.63
N LEU A 152 1.09 7.98 -15.41
CA LEU A 152 -0.33 8.19 -15.13
C LEU A 152 -0.75 9.63 -15.46
N SER A 153 0.06 10.61 -15.09
CA SER A 153 -0.19 12.03 -15.41
C SER A 153 -0.22 12.25 -16.93
N PHE A 154 0.71 11.64 -17.67
CA PHE A 154 0.75 11.69 -19.13
C PHE A 154 -0.51 11.05 -19.75
N PHE A 155 -0.90 9.85 -19.30
CA PHE A 155 -2.09 9.17 -19.81
C PHE A 155 -3.39 9.94 -19.55
N ASN A 156 -3.48 10.61 -18.40
CA ASN A 156 -4.59 11.50 -18.11
C ASN A 156 -4.65 12.68 -19.09
N GLN A 157 -3.52 13.37 -19.30
CA GLN A 157 -3.45 14.56 -20.17
C GLN A 157 -3.67 14.23 -21.66
N GLN A 158 -3.09 13.13 -22.14
CA GLN A 158 -3.11 12.80 -23.58
C GLN A 158 -4.33 11.99 -23.99
N PHE A 159 -4.85 11.14 -23.12
CA PHE A 159 -5.93 10.20 -23.47
C PHE A 159 -7.21 10.43 -22.66
N GLY A 160 -7.23 11.35 -21.71
CA GLY A 160 -8.39 11.65 -20.89
C GLY A 160 -8.73 10.53 -19.88
N LEU A 161 -7.82 9.59 -19.63
CA LEU A 161 -8.02 8.54 -18.61
C LEU A 161 -8.02 9.20 -17.22
N SER A 162 -9.13 9.07 -16.46
CA SER A 162 -9.15 9.59 -15.09
C SER A 162 -8.19 8.78 -14.21
N THR A 163 -7.08 9.40 -13.79
CA THR A 163 -6.04 8.74 -12.98
C THR A 163 -5.98 9.33 -11.59
N THR A 164 -5.96 8.46 -10.57
CA THR A 164 -5.72 8.83 -9.17
C THR A 164 -4.50 8.10 -8.65
N VAL A 165 -3.58 8.85 -8.11
CA VAL A 165 -2.39 8.34 -7.42
C VAL A 165 -2.59 8.53 -5.93
N LEU A 166 -2.53 7.45 -5.17
CA LEU A 166 -2.60 7.47 -3.71
C LEU A 166 -1.22 7.12 -3.14
N ARG A 167 -0.57 8.12 -2.52
CA ARG A 167 0.73 8.00 -1.87
C ARG A 167 0.51 7.59 -0.42
N TYR A 168 0.66 6.32 -0.12
CA TYR A 168 0.44 5.80 1.23
C TYR A 168 1.64 6.09 2.13
N SER A 169 1.37 6.43 3.40
CA SER A 169 2.35 6.36 4.47
C SER A 169 2.60 4.89 4.87
N ASN A 170 3.12 4.61 6.07
CA ASN A 170 3.43 3.25 6.49
C ASN A 170 2.17 2.47 6.87
N VAL A 171 1.63 1.72 5.89
CA VAL A 171 0.41 0.93 6.08
C VAL A 171 0.67 -0.26 6.99
N PHE A 172 -0.22 -0.49 7.96
CA PHE A 172 -0.21 -1.67 8.81
C PHE A 172 -1.62 -2.23 9.01
N GLY A 173 -1.72 -3.50 9.40
CA GLY A 173 -3.02 -4.13 9.63
C GLY A 173 -3.03 -5.65 9.45
N PRO A 174 -4.21 -6.29 9.61
CA PRO A 174 -4.42 -7.70 9.28
C PRO A 174 -3.97 -8.03 7.85
N HIS A 175 -3.56 -9.26 7.60
CA HIS A 175 -3.01 -9.79 6.34
C HIS A 175 -1.59 -9.31 6.00
N GLN A 176 -0.98 -8.39 6.77
CA GLN A 176 0.41 -7.97 6.53
C GLN A 176 1.35 -9.16 6.73
N ASN A 177 2.24 -9.40 5.74
CA ASN A 177 3.22 -10.47 5.82
C ASN A 177 4.37 -10.08 6.77
N PRO A 178 4.73 -10.91 7.78
CA PRO A 178 5.86 -10.64 8.67
C PRO A 178 7.23 -10.99 8.06
N HIS A 179 7.27 -11.55 6.85
CA HIS A 179 8.50 -11.99 6.18
C HIS A 179 8.83 -11.09 4.98
N GLY A 180 10.11 -11.04 4.61
CA GLY A 180 10.61 -10.20 3.52
C GLY A 180 10.70 -8.73 3.91
N GLU A 181 10.29 -7.81 3.05
CA GLU A 181 10.11 -6.38 3.37
C GLU A 181 8.87 -6.17 4.24
N ALA A 182 8.87 -6.87 5.37
CA ALA A 182 7.76 -6.81 6.29
C ALA A 182 7.73 -5.46 7.02
N GLY A 183 6.54 -4.90 7.14
CA GLY A 183 6.33 -3.77 8.05
C GLY A 183 6.67 -4.16 9.49
N VAL A 184 7.29 -3.25 10.21
CA VAL A 184 7.74 -3.45 11.60
C VAL A 184 6.62 -3.97 12.52
N VAL A 185 5.36 -3.56 12.28
CA VAL A 185 4.19 -4.01 13.07
C VAL A 185 3.99 -5.51 12.92
N ALA A 186 4.01 -6.05 11.70
CA ALA A 186 3.84 -7.49 11.46
C ALA A 186 5.00 -8.31 12.06
N ILE A 187 6.24 -7.81 11.91
CA ILE A 187 7.43 -8.45 12.52
C ILE A 187 7.28 -8.52 14.04
N PHE A 188 6.88 -7.43 14.69
CA PHE A 188 6.71 -7.39 16.14
C PHE A 188 5.57 -8.31 16.59
N CYS A 189 4.43 -8.31 15.88
CA CYS A 189 3.33 -9.24 16.16
C CYS A 189 3.80 -10.70 16.08
N GLU A 190 4.49 -11.10 15.02
CA GLU A 190 4.97 -12.47 14.85
C GLU A 190 5.93 -12.89 15.97
N ARG A 191 6.87 -12.02 16.35
CA ARG A 191 7.78 -12.28 17.47
C ARG A 191 7.02 -12.46 18.79
N LEU A 192 6.04 -11.60 19.04
CA LEU A 192 5.19 -11.72 20.22
C LEU A 192 4.36 -13.02 20.23
N MET A 193 3.89 -13.51 19.07
CA MET A 193 3.22 -14.82 19.01
C MET A 193 4.15 -15.98 19.39
N LYS A 194 5.45 -15.84 19.10
CA LYS A 194 6.50 -16.83 19.43
C LYS A 194 7.11 -16.61 20.82
N ASP A 195 6.52 -15.80 21.70
CA ASP A 195 7.05 -15.38 23.00
C ASP A 195 8.46 -14.77 22.94
N GLN A 196 8.80 -14.18 21.78
CA GLN A 196 10.07 -13.50 21.55
C GLN A 196 9.92 -11.99 21.73
N LYS A 197 10.98 -11.34 22.21
CA LYS A 197 11.02 -9.88 22.32
C LYS A 197 11.04 -9.23 20.95
N PRO A 198 10.27 -8.14 20.72
CA PRO A 198 10.49 -7.26 19.57
C PRO A 198 11.94 -6.76 19.54
N VAL A 199 12.52 -6.61 18.34
CA VAL A 199 13.87 -6.06 18.17
C VAL A 199 13.77 -4.75 17.40
N VAL A 200 14.08 -3.66 18.09
CA VAL A 200 14.16 -2.31 17.52
C VAL A 200 15.53 -2.14 16.87
N CYS A 201 15.58 -1.71 15.62
CA CYS A 201 16.85 -1.43 14.93
C CYS A 201 17.36 -0.04 15.34
N GLY A 202 18.63 0.05 15.77
CA GLY A 202 19.23 1.30 16.26
C GLY A 202 18.70 1.72 17.63
N ASP A 203 18.63 3.02 17.84
CA ASP A 203 18.10 3.62 19.08
C ASP A 203 16.57 3.68 19.14
N GLY A 204 15.89 3.43 18.01
CA GLY A 204 14.44 3.42 17.93
C GLY A 204 13.77 4.80 17.88
N GLU A 205 14.54 5.87 17.78
CA GLU A 205 14.03 7.25 17.71
C GLU A 205 13.58 7.65 16.29
N GLN A 206 13.91 6.85 15.27
CA GLN A 206 13.40 7.08 13.93
C GLN A 206 11.86 7.01 13.92
N THR A 207 11.23 7.99 13.26
CA THR A 207 9.78 8.12 13.23
C THR A 207 9.17 7.74 11.88
N ARG A 208 7.94 7.22 11.93
CA ARG A 208 7.11 6.91 10.76
C ARG A 208 5.68 7.35 11.02
N ASP A 209 4.98 7.63 9.95
CA ASP A 209 3.53 7.84 9.94
C ASP A 209 2.85 6.50 9.66
N PHE A 210 2.24 5.91 10.68
CA PHE A 210 1.56 4.61 10.60
C PHE A 210 0.08 4.78 10.36
N ILE A 211 -0.43 4.21 9.26
CA ILE A 211 -1.85 4.26 8.88
C ILE A 211 -2.47 2.87 8.82
N SER A 212 -3.69 2.75 9.32
CA SER A 212 -4.46 1.51 9.23
C SER A 212 -4.81 1.16 7.79
N VAL A 213 -4.70 -0.13 7.44
CA VAL A 213 -5.15 -0.65 6.14
C VAL A 213 -6.64 -0.40 5.89
N ARG A 214 -7.46 -0.25 6.95
CA ARG A 214 -8.89 0.10 6.83
C ARG A 214 -9.08 1.51 6.29
N ASP A 215 -8.30 2.48 6.77
CA ASP A 215 -8.34 3.85 6.27
C ASP A 215 -7.86 3.92 4.81
N ILE A 216 -6.85 3.11 4.45
CA ILE A 216 -6.41 2.95 3.07
C ILE A 216 -7.53 2.40 2.18
N ALA A 217 -8.28 1.40 2.64
CA ALA A 217 -9.37 0.83 1.88
C ALA A 217 -10.51 1.85 1.66
N GLN A 218 -10.84 2.67 2.67
CA GLN A 218 -11.79 3.77 2.54
C GLN A 218 -11.31 4.87 1.58
N ALA A 219 -10.02 5.24 1.64
CA ALA A 219 -9.45 6.19 0.69
C ALA A 219 -9.57 5.69 -0.77
N ASN A 220 -9.38 4.39 -0.99
CA ASN A 220 -9.56 3.77 -2.32
C ASN A 220 -11.02 3.78 -2.78
N LEU A 221 -11.98 3.60 -1.87
CA LEU A 221 -13.41 3.69 -2.20
C LEU A 221 -13.77 5.10 -2.68
N ILE A 222 -13.30 6.12 -1.97
CA ILE A 222 -13.49 7.53 -2.36
C ILE A 222 -12.81 7.83 -3.70
N ALA A 223 -11.62 7.25 -3.94
CA ALA A 223 -10.88 7.44 -5.18
C ALA A 223 -11.58 6.86 -6.44
N LEU A 224 -12.64 6.07 -6.30
CA LEU A 224 -13.47 5.64 -7.42
C LEU A 224 -14.28 6.78 -8.04
N ASP A 225 -14.48 7.89 -7.33
CA ASP A 225 -15.12 9.08 -7.90
C ASP A 225 -14.28 9.61 -9.07
N HIS A 226 -14.93 9.86 -10.20
CA HIS A 226 -14.28 10.37 -11.41
C HIS A 226 -13.66 11.75 -11.22
N SER A 227 -14.19 12.57 -10.31
CA SER A 227 -13.65 13.88 -9.96
C SER A 227 -12.33 13.77 -9.19
N CYS A 228 -12.07 12.64 -8.53
CA CYS A 228 -10.83 12.37 -7.80
C CYS A 228 -9.68 12.06 -8.78
N THR A 229 -9.12 13.11 -9.40
CA THR A 229 -8.01 12.99 -10.37
C THR A 229 -6.79 13.74 -9.86
N GLY A 230 -5.62 13.10 -9.95
CA GLY A 230 -4.36 13.69 -9.51
C GLY A 230 -3.62 12.85 -8.49
N LYS A 231 -2.74 13.49 -7.71
CA LYS A 231 -1.88 12.85 -6.71
C LYS A 231 -2.32 13.30 -5.33
N PHE A 232 -2.47 12.35 -4.40
CA PHE A 232 -2.92 12.59 -3.04
C PHE A 232 -2.13 11.74 -2.05
N ASN A 233 -1.69 12.37 -0.96
CA ASN A 233 -1.17 11.64 0.18
C ASN A 233 -2.32 11.02 0.99
N VAL A 234 -2.11 9.79 1.47
CA VAL A 234 -3.04 9.07 2.33
C VAL A 234 -2.27 8.63 3.57
N ALA A 235 -2.50 9.33 4.68
CA ALA A 235 -1.65 9.29 5.86
C ALA A 235 -2.42 9.74 7.11
N THR A 236 -1.79 9.66 8.27
CA THR A 236 -2.35 10.23 9.51
C THR A 236 -1.82 11.63 9.81
N GLY A 237 -0.69 12.02 9.23
CA GLY A 237 0.01 13.26 9.57
C GLY A 237 0.71 13.23 10.92
N ASN A 238 0.77 12.07 11.58
CA ASN A 238 1.34 11.89 12.92
C ASN A 238 2.60 11.04 12.88
N GLU A 239 3.64 11.51 13.55
CA GLU A 239 4.87 10.76 13.71
C GLU A 239 4.80 9.84 14.95
N THR A 240 5.25 8.61 14.77
CA THR A 240 5.41 7.65 15.87
C THR A 240 6.82 7.07 15.79
N SER A 241 7.59 7.15 16.91
CA SER A 241 8.89 6.48 16.97
C SER A 241 8.74 4.96 17.05
N ILE A 242 9.78 4.23 16.60
CA ILE A 242 9.74 2.76 16.68
C ILE A 242 9.71 2.29 18.13
N ASN A 243 10.31 3.05 19.08
CA ASN A 243 10.19 2.80 20.51
C ASN A 243 8.72 2.91 20.98
N SER A 244 8.05 4.01 20.66
CA SER A 244 6.65 4.22 21.04
C SER A 244 5.71 3.18 20.42
N LEU A 245 5.97 2.77 19.17
CA LEU A 245 5.25 1.68 18.52
C LEU A 245 5.42 0.36 19.26
N ALA A 246 6.67 0.01 19.63
CA ALA A 246 6.96 -1.23 20.38
C ALA A 246 6.27 -1.23 21.74
N GLU A 247 6.33 -0.13 22.48
CA GLU A 247 5.66 0.03 23.79
C GLU A 247 4.13 -0.12 23.65
N CYS A 248 3.53 0.52 22.64
CA CYS A 248 2.10 0.41 22.39
C CYS A 248 1.69 -1.04 22.11
N LEU A 249 2.43 -1.74 21.25
CA LEU A 249 2.15 -3.13 20.90
C LEU A 249 2.38 -4.08 22.09
N LEU A 250 3.38 -3.83 22.92
CA LEU A 250 3.59 -4.59 24.16
C LEU A 250 2.39 -4.44 25.12
N ARG A 251 1.87 -3.21 25.29
CA ARG A 251 0.63 -2.98 26.06
C ARG A 251 -0.55 -3.76 25.50
N VAL A 252 -0.77 -3.66 24.18
CA VAL A 252 -1.86 -4.37 23.46
C VAL A 252 -1.74 -5.88 23.64
N SER A 253 -0.53 -6.41 23.62
CA SER A 253 -0.28 -7.86 23.77
C SER A 253 -0.52 -8.39 25.19
N GLY A 254 -0.48 -7.53 26.19
CA GLY A 254 -0.51 -7.89 27.61
C GLY A 254 0.75 -8.64 28.10
N LYS A 255 1.78 -8.76 27.26
CA LYS A 255 3.01 -9.49 27.61
C LYS A 255 3.94 -8.63 28.49
N LYS A 256 4.47 -9.23 29.55
CA LYS A 256 5.40 -8.57 30.48
C LYS A 256 6.85 -8.75 30.04
N ILE A 257 7.17 -8.29 28.83
CA ILE A 257 8.52 -8.30 28.26
C ILE A 257 8.85 -6.91 27.73
N SER A 258 10.13 -6.61 27.55
CA SER A 258 10.61 -5.37 26.91
C SER A 258 11.08 -5.65 25.49
N ALA A 259 11.15 -4.62 24.66
CA ALA A 259 11.86 -4.71 23.38
C ALA A 259 13.38 -4.76 23.62
N ASP A 260 14.10 -5.46 22.74
CA ASP A 260 15.55 -5.40 22.66
C ASP A 260 15.97 -4.43 21.52
N HIS A 261 17.20 -3.93 21.58
CA HIS A 261 17.76 -3.09 20.53
C HIS A 261 18.83 -3.88 19.73
N GLY A 262 18.78 -3.76 18.40
CA GLY A 262 19.73 -4.35 17.47
C GLY A 262 20.51 -3.28 16.69
N SER A 263 21.33 -3.70 15.75
CA SER A 263 22.08 -2.78 14.89
C SER A 263 21.14 -1.88 14.07
N ALA A 264 21.54 -0.61 13.88
CA ALA A 264 20.83 0.30 12.99
C ALA A 264 20.84 -0.24 11.55
N ARG A 265 19.76 0.00 10.80
CA ARG A 265 19.71 -0.31 9.36
C ARG A 265 20.40 0.80 8.58
N GLN A 266 21.28 0.41 7.68
CA GLN A 266 21.94 1.37 6.80
C GLN A 266 20.94 1.96 5.81
N GLY A 267 20.93 3.29 5.67
CA GLY A 267 20.01 3.99 4.76
C GLY A 267 18.57 4.13 5.27
N ASP A 268 18.30 3.81 6.54
CA ASP A 268 16.98 4.05 7.14
C ASP A 268 16.78 5.56 7.37
N GLN A 269 15.65 6.10 6.88
CA GLN A 269 15.30 7.52 7.08
C GLN A 269 15.08 7.81 8.56
N SER A 270 15.57 8.96 9.03
CA SER A 270 15.34 9.40 10.42
C SER A 270 13.88 9.76 10.67
N ARG A 271 13.24 10.46 9.74
CA ARG A 271 11.85 10.92 9.84
C ARG A 271 11.09 10.69 8.53
N SER A 272 9.83 10.27 8.63
CA SER A 272 8.93 10.16 7.48
C SER A 272 7.49 10.38 7.91
N VAL A 273 6.94 11.54 7.56
CA VAL A 273 5.54 11.92 7.82
C VAL A 273 5.00 12.72 6.63
N ILE A 274 3.76 12.44 6.22
CA ILE A 274 3.15 13.11 5.08
C ILE A 274 1.78 13.70 5.43
N ASP A 275 1.43 14.82 4.80
CA ASP A 275 0.19 15.56 5.02
C ASP A 275 -0.93 15.03 4.11
N TYR A 276 -2.08 14.69 4.67
CA TYR A 276 -3.26 14.25 3.92
C TYR A 276 -4.27 15.37 3.59
N LYS A 277 -3.94 16.61 3.92
CA LYS A 277 -4.85 17.75 3.89
C LYS A 277 -5.50 17.96 2.52
N LYS A 278 -4.75 17.80 1.44
CA LYS A 278 -5.26 17.93 0.07
C LYS A 278 -6.39 16.94 -0.24
N PHE A 279 -6.25 15.68 0.21
CA PHE A 279 -7.28 14.66 0.00
C PHE A 279 -8.50 14.92 0.89
N HIS A 280 -8.27 15.40 2.12
CA HIS A 280 -9.34 15.82 3.03
C HIS A 280 -10.15 16.99 2.47
N GLU A 281 -9.49 18.06 2.05
CA GLU A 281 -10.15 19.27 1.52
C GLU A 281 -10.91 18.98 0.21
N GLY A 282 -10.38 18.08 -0.64
CA GLY A 282 -11.00 17.74 -1.90
C GLY A 282 -12.18 16.78 -1.77
N PHE A 283 -12.13 15.83 -0.85
CA PHE A 283 -13.06 14.69 -0.83
C PHE A 283 -13.58 14.31 0.57
N GLY A 284 -13.26 15.09 1.60
CA GLY A 284 -13.73 14.86 2.97
C GLY A 284 -13.10 13.66 3.68
N TRP A 285 -12.12 12.99 3.06
CA TRP A 285 -11.45 11.84 3.67
C TRP A 285 -10.52 12.25 4.81
N GLN A 286 -10.53 11.48 5.88
CA GLN A 286 -9.56 11.58 6.98
C GLN A 286 -9.34 10.19 7.60
N PRO A 287 -8.19 9.95 8.25
CA PRO A 287 -7.97 8.70 8.97
C PRO A 287 -8.88 8.62 10.19
N GLU A 288 -9.54 7.48 10.39
CA GLU A 288 -10.49 7.26 11.49
C GLU A 288 -9.99 6.27 12.52
N VAL A 289 -9.04 5.40 12.14
CA VAL A 289 -8.51 4.34 13.00
C VAL A 289 -7.27 4.85 13.74
N SER A 290 -7.35 4.95 15.07
CA SER A 290 -6.17 5.29 15.89
C SER A 290 -5.10 4.20 15.79
N LEU A 291 -3.83 4.56 16.03
CA LEU A 291 -2.72 3.59 16.07
C LEU A 291 -3.02 2.41 17.00
N GLU A 292 -3.48 2.68 18.21
CA GLU A 292 -3.77 1.64 19.20
C GLU A 292 -4.88 0.70 18.76
N GLN A 293 -5.99 1.24 18.20
CA GLN A 293 -7.06 0.41 17.64
C GLN A 293 -6.57 -0.51 16.51
N GLY A 294 -5.82 0.05 15.56
CA GLY A 294 -5.26 -0.73 14.46
C GLY A 294 -4.26 -1.80 14.94
N LEU A 295 -3.47 -1.50 15.99
CA LEU A 295 -2.55 -2.47 16.58
C LEU A 295 -3.30 -3.61 17.29
N VAL A 296 -4.42 -3.32 17.98
CA VAL A 296 -5.29 -4.35 18.57
C VAL A 296 -5.84 -5.29 17.49
N GLU A 297 -6.37 -4.73 16.41
CA GLU A 297 -6.89 -5.52 15.28
C GLU A 297 -5.80 -6.40 14.66
N THR A 298 -4.63 -5.82 14.42
CA THR A 298 -3.49 -6.54 13.84
C THR A 298 -2.99 -7.65 14.74
N TYR A 299 -2.79 -7.37 16.03
CA TYR A 299 -2.35 -8.35 17.00
C TYR A 299 -3.33 -9.52 17.13
N ASN A 300 -4.64 -9.23 17.21
CA ASN A 300 -5.68 -10.25 17.29
C ASN A 300 -5.72 -11.13 16.03
N PHE A 301 -5.49 -10.55 14.85
CA PHE A 301 -5.39 -11.32 13.61
C PHE A 301 -4.24 -12.34 13.68
N PHE A 302 -3.04 -11.93 14.09
CA PHE A 302 -1.89 -12.84 14.24
C PHE A 302 -2.16 -13.91 15.31
N LYS A 303 -2.77 -13.54 16.43
CA LYS A 303 -3.13 -14.48 17.51
C LYS A 303 -4.08 -15.57 17.02
N ASN A 304 -5.08 -15.22 16.21
CA ASN A 304 -6.05 -16.19 15.70
C ASN A 304 -5.48 -17.10 14.61
N GLN A 305 -4.36 -16.77 13.98
CA GLN A 305 -3.67 -17.65 13.02
C GLN A 305 -2.75 -18.67 13.69
N THR A 306 -2.39 -18.47 14.93
CA THR A 306 -1.47 -19.34 15.68
C THR A 306 -2.21 -20.43 16.46
N ASN A 307 -3.53 -20.30 16.63
CA ASN A 307 -4.42 -21.28 17.24
C ASN A 307 -5.08 -22.17 16.16
#